data_4608fcd33de855f25a43563fed84e2a5
#
_entry.id   4608fcd33de855f25a43563fed84e2a5
#
_cell.length_a   1.000
_cell.length_b   1.000
_cell.length_c   1.000
_cell.angle_alpha   90.00
_cell.angle_beta   90.00
_cell.angle_gamma   90.00
#
_symmetry.space_group_name_H-M   'P 1'
#
loop_
_entity.id
_entity.type
_entity.pdbx_description
1 polymer ?
#
loop_
_entity_poly.entity_id
_entity_poly.type
_entity_poly.pdbx_seq_one_letter_code
_entity_poly.pdbx_strand_id
1 'polypeptide(L)'
;MQRPWNRVNLPVYSISSKHNNGSSNMHIITYAQAVSMHPKQFICAVYYGTKTLENISSNPHFMLQILSAEQYMLVDLLGKKSGNEIDKIERLQKRNLLYEWNGFYILKDALAVMEMK
;
A
#
# COMPACT_ATOMS: atom_id res chain seq x y z
N MET A 1 23.18 -4.41 13.68
CA MET A 1 22.36 -4.87 14.82
C MET A 1 21.12 -5.58 14.30
N GLN A 2 20.86 -6.78 14.82
CA GLN A 2 19.63 -7.50 14.46
C GLN A 2 18.49 -7.01 15.35
N ARG A 3 17.37 -6.72 14.72
CA ARG A 3 16.16 -6.28 15.42
C ARG A 3 15.28 -7.53 15.66
N PRO A 4 14.87 -7.81 16.91
CA PRO A 4 14.06 -9.01 17.18
C PRO A 4 12.79 -9.09 16.36
N TRP A 5 12.13 -7.98 16.11
CA TRP A 5 10.89 -7.95 15.33
C TRP A 5 11.06 -8.27 13.84
N ASN A 6 12.29 -8.23 13.31
CA ASN A 6 12.56 -8.63 11.94
C ASN A 6 12.64 -10.16 11.77
N ARG A 7 12.57 -10.91 12.86
CA ARG A 7 12.67 -12.37 12.84
C ARG A 7 11.33 -13.07 12.73
N VAL A 8 10.22 -12.34 12.89
CA VAL A 8 8.88 -12.91 12.75
C VAL A 8 8.38 -12.72 11.35
N ASN A 9 7.61 -13.68 10.87
CA ASN A 9 6.91 -13.55 9.59
C ASN A 9 5.72 -12.62 9.77
N LEU A 10 5.62 -11.60 8.93
CA LEU A 10 4.55 -10.63 8.98
C LEU A 10 3.71 -10.73 7.70
N PRO A 11 2.38 -10.52 7.80
CA PRO A 11 1.57 -10.36 6.61
C PRO A 11 2.07 -9.18 5.78
N VAL A 12 1.92 -9.28 4.47
CA VAL A 12 2.30 -8.21 3.54
C VAL A 12 1.03 -7.56 3.03
N TYR A 13 0.96 -6.24 3.19
CA TYR A 13 -0.13 -5.41 2.71
C TYR A 13 0.37 -4.48 1.64
N SER A 14 -0.54 -3.90 0.86
CA SER A 14 -0.24 -2.82 -0.06
C SER A 14 -1.09 -1.60 0.27
N ILE A 15 -0.48 -0.43 0.19
CA ILE A 15 -1.20 0.85 0.29
C ILE A 15 -1.35 1.44 -1.10
N SER A 16 -2.58 1.77 -1.47
CA SER A 16 -2.89 2.60 -2.63
C SER A 16 -3.29 3.99 -2.14
N SER A 17 -2.55 4.99 -2.59
CA SER A 17 -2.74 6.38 -2.15
C SER A 17 -2.88 7.30 -3.35
N LYS A 18 -3.48 8.46 -3.11
CA LYS A 18 -3.73 9.46 -4.15
C LYS A 18 -3.52 10.85 -3.59
N HIS A 19 -2.68 11.63 -4.27
CA HIS A 19 -2.48 13.04 -3.95
C HIS A 19 -3.65 13.87 -4.43
N ASN A 20 -3.90 15.02 -3.80
CA ASN A 20 -4.95 15.94 -4.24
C ASN A 20 -4.75 16.46 -5.67
N ASN A 21 -3.52 16.45 -6.18
CA ASN A 21 -3.23 16.81 -7.57
C ASN A 21 -3.59 15.71 -8.58
N GLY A 22 -4.11 14.57 -8.10
CA GLY A 22 -4.52 13.45 -8.95
C GLY A 22 -3.47 12.36 -9.15
N SER A 23 -2.23 12.56 -8.70
CA SER A 23 -1.21 11.52 -8.83
C SER A 23 -1.45 10.39 -7.85
N SER A 24 -1.23 9.15 -8.30
CA SER A 24 -1.45 7.94 -7.51
C SER A 24 -0.15 7.19 -7.30
N ASN A 25 -0.07 6.45 -6.19
CA ASN A 25 1.06 5.57 -5.91
C ASN A 25 0.59 4.33 -5.17
N MET A 26 1.39 3.29 -5.23
CA MET A 26 1.15 2.04 -4.52
C MET A 26 2.48 1.50 -4.01
N HIS A 27 2.50 1.03 -2.75
CA HIS A 27 3.67 0.34 -2.23
C HIS A 27 3.26 -0.72 -1.22
N ILE A 28 4.19 -1.58 -0.82
CA ILE A 28 3.93 -2.61 0.18
C ILE A 28 4.36 -2.14 1.57
N ILE A 29 3.66 -2.64 2.58
CA ILE A 29 4.03 -2.47 3.99
C ILE A 29 3.83 -3.77 4.74
N THR A 30 4.56 -3.93 5.85
CA THR A 30 4.38 -5.04 6.79
C THR A 30 4.05 -4.55 8.19
N TYR A 31 4.34 -3.30 8.53
CA TYR A 31 4.06 -2.74 9.86
C TYR A 31 2.65 -2.18 9.88
N ALA A 32 1.69 -3.08 10.02
CA ALA A 32 0.27 -2.77 10.05
C ALA A 32 -0.43 -3.74 10.99
N GLN A 33 -1.46 -3.28 11.72
CA GLN A 33 -2.11 -4.10 12.73
C GLN A 33 -3.49 -3.57 13.09
N ALA A 34 -4.42 -4.48 13.32
CA ALA A 34 -5.68 -4.15 13.96
C ALA A 34 -5.45 -3.84 15.45
N VAL A 35 -6.01 -2.75 15.95
CA VAL A 35 -5.80 -2.30 17.33
C VAL A 35 -7.07 -2.14 18.13
N SER A 36 -8.24 -2.14 17.50
CA SER A 36 -9.52 -2.05 18.17
C SER A 36 -10.65 -2.60 17.29
N MET A 37 -11.64 -3.25 17.92
CA MET A 37 -12.84 -3.73 17.24
C MET A 37 -14.01 -2.76 17.38
N HIS A 38 -14.07 -2.05 18.48
CA HIS A 38 -15.15 -1.10 18.79
C HIS A 38 -14.55 0.17 19.44
N PRO A 39 -14.29 1.26 18.67
CA PRO A 39 -14.46 1.39 17.23
C PRO A 39 -13.45 0.54 16.44
N LYS A 40 -13.79 0.23 15.20
CA LYS A 40 -12.88 -0.49 14.31
C LYS A 40 -11.69 0.39 13.94
N GLN A 41 -10.50 -0.02 14.37
CA GLN A 41 -9.26 0.72 14.11
C GLN A 41 -8.16 -0.22 13.65
N PHE A 42 -7.47 0.22 12.61
CA PHE A 42 -6.31 -0.46 12.05
C PHE A 42 -5.23 0.59 11.81
N ILE A 43 -4.00 0.32 12.25
CA ILE A 43 -2.90 1.28 12.10
C ILE A 43 -1.87 0.78 11.12
N CYS A 44 -1.23 1.73 10.43
CA CYS A 44 -0.14 1.46 9.49
C CYS A 44 1.00 2.43 9.77
N ALA A 45 2.23 1.94 9.74
CA ALA A 45 3.42 2.79 9.78
C ALA A 45 3.84 3.15 8.37
N VAL A 46 3.88 4.45 8.07
CA VAL A 46 4.30 4.95 6.75
C VAL A 46 5.60 5.73 6.94
N TYR A 47 6.64 5.33 6.19
CA TYR A 47 7.97 5.91 6.36
C TYR A 47 8.09 7.30 5.76
N TYR A 48 8.96 8.11 6.37
CA TYR A 48 9.34 9.41 5.82
C TYR A 48 10.02 9.25 4.47
N GLY A 49 9.88 10.27 3.63
CA GLY A 49 10.51 10.28 2.30
C GLY A 49 9.82 9.42 1.25
N THR A 50 8.67 8.83 1.56
CA THR A 50 7.93 8.01 0.61
C THR A 50 6.89 8.83 -0.15
N LYS A 51 6.60 8.43 -1.37
CA LYS A 51 5.50 9.01 -2.15
C LYS A 51 4.16 8.80 -1.46
N THR A 52 4.01 7.67 -0.76
CA THR A 52 2.79 7.36 0.00
C THR A 52 2.56 8.39 1.10
N LEU A 53 3.59 8.74 1.88
CA LEU A 53 3.43 9.74 2.94
C LEU A 53 3.07 11.11 2.36
N GLU A 54 3.70 11.49 1.26
CA GLU A 54 3.37 12.73 0.54
C GLU A 54 1.91 12.75 0.13
N ASN A 55 1.42 11.64 -0.45
CA ASN A 55 0.03 11.54 -0.89
C ASN A 55 -0.95 11.59 0.28
N ILE A 56 -0.68 10.84 1.35
CA ILE A 56 -1.56 10.79 2.54
C ILE A 56 -1.57 12.13 3.27
N SER A 57 -0.47 12.86 3.28
CA SER A 57 -0.41 14.20 3.88
C SER A 57 -1.31 15.18 3.14
N SER A 58 -1.45 15.01 1.82
CA SER A 58 -2.35 15.81 0.99
C SER A 58 -3.79 15.32 1.06
N ASN A 59 -3.99 14.00 1.03
CA ASN A 59 -5.30 13.36 1.04
C ASN A 59 -5.25 12.20 2.04
N PRO A 60 -5.89 12.34 3.23
CA PRO A 60 -5.79 11.34 4.28
C PRO A 60 -6.50 10.02 3.99
N HIS A 61 -7.32 9.97 2.94
CA HIS A 61 -7.96 8.73 2.53
C HIS A 61 -6.99 7.88 1.71
N PHE A 62 -6.95 6.58 1.99
CA PHE A 62 -6.17 5.61 1.22
C PHE A 62 -6.78 4.23 1.36
N MET A 63 -6.35 3.32 0.51
CA MET A 63 -6.82 1.93 0.52
C MET A 63 -5.70 1.03 0.99
N LEU A 64 -6.01 0.16 1.95
CA LEU A 64 -5.11 -0.90 2.39
C LEU A 64 -5.58 -2.22 1.80
N GLN A 65 -4.69 -2.92 1.12
CA GLN A 65 -4.98 -4.15 0.40
C GLN A 65 -4.29 -5.33 1.07
N ILE A 66 -5.04 -6.41 1.26
CA ILE A 66 -4.48 -7.69 1.72
C ILE A 66 -4.08 -8.47 0.47
N LEU A 67 -2.78 -8.76 0.32
CA LEU A 67 -2.25 -9.39 -0.86
C LEU A 67 -2.44 -10.90 -0.83
N SER A 68 -2.65 -11.50 -2.00
CA SER A 68 -2.64 -12.96 -2.17
C SER A 68 -1.20 -13.46 -2.32
N ALA A 69 -1.00 -14.76 -2.10
CA ALA A 69 0.33 -15.38 -2.21
C ALA A 69 0.90 -15.25 -3.62
N GLU A 70 0.06 -15.28 -4.65
CA GLU A 70 0.48 -15.14 -6.05
C GLU A 70 1.06 -13.76 -6.37
N GLN A 71 0.79 -12.77 -5.53
CA GLN A 71 1.26 -11.40 -5.74
C GLN A 71 2.69 -11.16 -5.23
N TYR A 72 3.40 -12.21 -4.77
CA TYR A 72 4.78 -12.07 -4.30
C TYR A 72 5.72 -11.46 -5.36
N MET A 73 5.42 -11.67 -6.64
CA MET A 73 6.20 -11.12 -7.75
C MET A 73 6.15 -9.58 -7.84
N LEU A 74 5.21 -8.96 -7.15
CA LEU A 74 5.07 -7.49 -7.13
C LEU A 74 5.97 -6.83 -6.06
N VAL A 75 6.62 -7.61 -5.20
CA VAL A 75 7.41 -7.08 -4.08
C VAL A 75 8.55 -6.16 -4.57
N ASP A 76 9.24 -6.53 -5.63
CA ASP A 76 10.33 -5.70 -6.18
C ASP A 76 9.81 -4.33 -6.61
N LEU A 77 8.74 -4.30 -7.39
CA LEU A 77 8.19 -3.04 -7.90
C LEU A 77 7.61 -2.19 -6.77
N LEU A 78 6.84 -2.79 -5.87
CA LEU A 78 6.09 -2.05 -4.86
C LEU A 78 6.91 -1.74 -3.61
N GLY A 79 7.90 -2.58 -3.28
CA GLY A 79 8.64 -2.48 -2.02
C GLY A 79 10.06 -1.98 -2.13
N LYS A 80 10.75 -2.25 -3.25
CA LYS A 80 12.17 -1.90 -3.42
C LYS A 80 12.39 -0.65 -4.25
N LYS A 81 11.39 -0.17 -4.97
CA LYS A 81 11.49 1.00 -5.83
C LYS A 81 10.68 2.14 -5.25
N SER A 82 11.21 3.37 -5.34
CA SER A 82 10.53 4.56 -4.86
C SER A 82 9.51 5.08 -5.87
N GLY A 83 8.31 5.44 -5.39
CA GLY A 83 7.30 6.13 -6.20
C GLY A 83 7.72 7.53 -6.60
N ASN A 84 8.75 8.10 -5.97
CA ASN A 84 9.34 9.38 -6.37
C ASN A 84 10.23 9.27 -7.61
N GLU A 85 10.70 8.07 -7.92
CA GLU A 85 11.60 7.80 -9.05
C GLU A 85 10.90 7.07 -10.19
N ILE A 86 9.88 6.26 -9.89
CA ILE A 86 9.20 5.38 -10.84
C ILE A 86 7.70 5.52 -10.68
N ASP A 87 6.99 5.63 -11.80
CA ASP A 87 5.53 5.54 -11.81
C ASP A 87 5.11 4.07 -11.73
N LYS A 88 4.89 3.60 -10.51
CA LYS A 88 4.48 2.23 -10.24
C LYS A 88 3.10 1.91 -10.80
N ILE A 89 2.19 2.87 -10.73
CA ILE A 89 0.81 2.71 -11.23
C ILE A 89 0.84 2.46 -12.74
N GLU A 90 1.59 3.25 -13.50
CA GLU A 90 1.73 3.04 -14.94
C GLU A 90 2.24 1.63 -15.26
N ARG A 91 3.25 1.17 -14.53
CA ARG A 91 3.80 -0.17 -14.74
C ARG A 91 2.79 -1.28 -14.46
N LEU A 92 1.98 -1.11 -13.42
CA LEU A 92 0.92 -2.07 -13.09
C LEU A 92 -0.19 -2.03 -14.14
N GLN A 93 -0.54 -0.84 -14.63
CA GLN A 93 -1.54 -0.71 -15.69
C GLN A 93 -1.11 -1.41 -16.98
N LYS A 94 0.16 -1.30 -17.35
CA LYS A 94 0.69 -1.99 -18.54
C LYS A 94 0.59 -3.51 -18.43
N ARG A 95 0.59 -4.05 -17.20
CA ARG A 95 0.41 -5.48 -16.93
C ARG A 95 -1.06 -5.87 -16.74
N ASN A 96 -1.98 -4.91 -16.85
CA ASN A 96 -3.43 -5.10 -16.65
C ASN A 96 -3.76 -5.71 -15.28
N LEU A 97 -3.10 -5.20 -14.22
CA LEU A 97 -3.23 -5.71 -12.85
C LEU A 97 -4.14 -4.84 -11.97
N LEU A 98 -4.64 -3.72 -12.49
CA LEU A 98 -5.39 -2.73 -11.70
C LEU A 98 -6.84 -2.60 -12.15
N TYR A 99 -7.69 -2.23 -11.19
CA TYR A 99 -9.01 -1.66 -11.46
C TYR A 99 -9.20 -0.45 -10.54
N GLU A 100 -10.21 0.37 -10.80
CA GLU A 100 -10.54 1.51 -9.94
C GLU A 100 -11.68 1.16 -9.00
N TRP A 101 -11.54 1.59 -7.74
CA TRP A 101 -12.59 1.47 -6.73
C TRP A 101 -12.54 2.70 -5.81
N ASN A 102 -13.67 3.38 -5.65
CA ASN A 102 -13.78 4.60 -4.85
C ASN A 102 -12.72 5.67 -5.19
N GLY A 103 -12.34 5.76 -6.46
CA GLY A 103 -11.34 6.73 -6.92
C GLY A 103 -9.89 6.32 -6.74
N PHE A 104 -9.62 5.12 -6.25
CA PHE A 104 -8.27 4.59 -6.05
C PHE A 104 -8.01 3.41 -6.98
N TYR A 105 -6.74 3.22 -7.35
CA TYR A 105 -6.31 2.03 -8.07
C TYR A 105 -6.12 0.88 -7.11
N ILE A 106 -6.65 -0.28 -7.45
CA ILE A 106 -6.64 -1.49 -6.62
C ILE A 106 -6.08 -2.64 -7.45
N LEU A 107 -5.33 -3.52 -6.79
CA LEU A 107 -4.84 -4.75 -7.42
C LEU A 107 -5.99 -5.75 -7.61
N LYS A 108 -6.13 -6.28 -8.82
CA LYS A 108 -7.24 -7.19 -9.18
C LYS A 108 -7.28 -8.46 -8.31
N ASP A 109 -6.11 -8.97 -7.92
CA ASP A 109 -6.01 -10.24 -7.21
C ASP A 109 -5.84 -10.06 -5.69
N ALA A 110 -6.02 -8.87 -5.16
CA ALA A 110 -6.00 -8.66 -3.72
C ALA A 110 -7.15 -9.43 -3.05
N LEU A 111 -6.85 -10.02 -1.89
CA LEU A 111 -7.84 -10.81 -1.14
C LEU A 111 -8.91 -9.92 -0.52
N ALA A 112 -8.55 -8.72 -0.11
CA ALA A 112 -9.47 -7.77 0.50
C ALA A 112 -8.91 -6.35 0.38
N VAL A 113 -9.80 -5.37 0.46
CA VAL A 113 -9.46 -3.96 0.42
C VAL A 113 -10.18 -3.26 1.57
N MET A 114 -9.45 -2.44 2.31
CA MET A 114 -10.01 -1.64 3.40
C MET A 114 -9.82 -0.16 3.10
N GLU A 115 -10.91 0.59 3.20
CA GLU A 115 -10.84 2.05 3.12
C GLU A 115 -10.34 2.61 4.44
N MET A 116 -9.28 3.42 4.36
CA MET A 116 -8.58 3.98 5.52
C MET A 116 -8.64 5.50 5.51
N LYS A 117 -8.53 6.07 6.70
CA LYS A 117 -8.50 7.53 6.87
C LYS A 117 -7.51 7.94 7.96
#